data_aefe8844ec4f9e03efeba6f1b8f840ce
#
_entry.id   aefe8844ec4f9e03efeba6f1b8f840ce
#
_cell.length_a   1.000
_cell.length_b   1.000
_cell.length_c   1.000
_cell.angle_alpha   90.00
_cell.angle_beta   90.00
_cell.angle_gamma   90.00
#
_symmetry.space_group_name_H-M   'P 1'
#
loop_
_entity.id
_entity.type
_entity.pdbx_description
1 polymer ?
#
loop_
_entity_poly.entity_id
_entity_poly.type
_entity_poly.pdbx_seq_one_letter_code
_entity_poly.pdbx_strand_id
1 'polypeptide(L)'
;MRTAKFSLGAVVRHRRFPFRGVVFDVDPTFSNSEEWWLSIPEAVRPARDQPFYHLLAENADSEYVAYVSEQNLIADISGEPLRHPEIGAYFEVGPDGAFRARREILN
;
A
#
# COMPACT_ATOMS: atom_id res chain seq x y z
N MET A 1 1.47 -20.31 4.77
CA MET A 1 1.76 -18.87 4.76
C MET A 1 1.76 -18.34 3.33
N ARG A 2 1.06 -17.26 3.09
CA ARG A 2 1.03 -16.65 1.77
C ARG A 2 2.24 -15.76 1.54
N THR A 3 2.79 -15.84 0.34
CA THR A 3 3.83 -14.91 -0.08
C THR A 3 3.20 -13.59 -0.52
N ALA A 4 3.75 -12.47 -0.06
CA ALA A 4 3.27 -11.16 -0.47
C ALA A 4 3.57 -10.92 -1.95
N LYS A 5 2.57 -10.47 -2.71
CA LYS A 5 2.72 -10.17 -4.13
C LYS A 5 3.52 -8.91 -4.40
N PHE A 6 3.41 -7.93 -3.51
CA PHE A 6 3.99 -6.62 -3.72
C PHE A 6 5.09 -6.37 -2.69
N SER A 7 6.22 -5.85 -3.15
CA SER A 7 7.35 -5.52 -2.30
C SER A 7 7.33 -4.05 -1.90
N LEU A 8 8.18 -3.69 -0.95
CA LEU A 8 8.38 -2.28 -0.59
C LEU A 8 8.81 -1.50 -1.85
N GLY A 9 8.18 -0.37 -2.07
CA GLY A 9 8.44 0.46 -3.25
C GLY A 9 7.55 0.16 -4.44
N ALA A 10 6.76 -0.91 -4.39
CA ALA A 10 5.83 -1.21 -5.47
C ALA A 10 4.72 -0.16 -5.51
N VAL A 11 4.37 0.28 -6.72
CA VAL A 11 3.23 1.19 -6.90
C VAL A 11 2.01 0.37 -7.26
N VAL A 12 0.95 0.57 -6.47
CA VAL A 12 -0.28 -0.21 -6.58
C VAL A 12 -1.48 0.73 -6.63
N ARG A 13 -2.61 0.19 -7.09
CA ARG A 13 -3.88 0.92 -7.05
C ARG A 13 -4.98 0.01 -6.51
N HIS A 14 -6.00 0.62 -5.93
CA HIS A 14 -7.16 -0.12 -5.44
C HIS A 14 -8.01 -0.57 -6.63
N ARG A 15 -8.58 -1.77 -6.52
CA ARG A 15 -9.43 -2.32 -7.60
C ARG A 15 -10.72 -1.56 -7.79
N ARG A 16 -11.27 -1.00 -6.71
CA ARG A 16 -12.61 -0.38 -6.73
C ARG A 16 -12.59 1.12 -6.50
N PHE A 17 -11.73 1.60 -5.62
CA PHE A 17 -11.71 3.01 -5.23
C PHE A 17 -10.61 3.75 -5.99
N PRO A 18 -10.83 5.05 -6.29
CA PRO A 18 -9.92 5.80 -7.15
C PRO A 18 -8.70 6.31 -6.40
N PHE A 19 -7.92 5.41 -5.79
CA PHE A 19 -6.66 5.80 -5.16
C PHE A 19 -5.55 4.82 -5.53
N ARG A 20 -4.34 5.30 -5.40
CA ARG A 20 -3.11 4.56 -5.68
C ARG A 20 -2.07 4.96 -4.65
N GLY A 21 -1.00 4.21 -4.58
CA GLY A 21 0.05 4.52 -3.61
C GLY A 21 1.25 3.62 -3.75
N VAL A 22 2.26 3.90 -2.93
CA VAL A 22 3.46 3.10 -2.85
C VAL A 22 3.49 2.32 -1.55
N VAL A 23 3.85 1.05 -1.64
CA VAL A 23 3.94 0.16 -0.47
C VAL A 23 5.15 0.54 0.37
N PHE A 24 4.92 0.88 1.64
CA PHE A 24 6.02 1.20 2.55
C PHE A 24 6.13 0.24 3.73
N ASP A 25 5.14 -0.64 3.92
CA ASP A 25 5.21 -1.71 4.91
C ASP A 25 4.23 -2.83 4.52
N VAL A 26 4.54 -4.04 4.96
CA VAL A 26 3.73 -5.23 4.65
C VAL A 26 3.53 -6.04 5.91
N ASP A 27 2.28 -6.36 6.21
CA ASP A 27 1.93 -7.30 7.28
C ASP A 27 1.57 -8.63 6.63
N PRO A 28 2.16 -9.75 7.05
CA PRO A 28 1.87 -11.06 6.44
C PRO A 28 0.40 -11.47 6.56
N THR A 29 -0.26 -11.02 7.62
CA THR A 29 -1.69 -11.22 7.86
C THR A 29 -2.24 -9.95 8.49
N PHE A 30 -3.56 -9.88 8.63
CA PHE A 30 -4.20 -8.71 9.27
C PHE A 30 -3.58 -8.41 10.64
N SER A 31 -3.15 -7.18 10.82
CA SER A 31 -2.48 -6.71 12.03
C SER A 31 -2.94 -5.30 12.40
N ASN A 32 -4.24 -5.14 12.54
CA ASN A 32 -4.83 -3.90 13.03
C ASN A 32 -5.85 -4.28 14.11
N SER A 33 -6.59 -3.30 14.64
CA SER A 33 -7.51 -3.57 15.73
C SER A 33 -8.78 -4.28 15.27
N GLU A 34 -9.39 -5.02 16.18
CA GLU A 34 -10.68 -5.65 15.95
C GLU A 34 -11.74 -4.59 15.62
N GLU A 35 -11.66 -3.44 16.27
CA GLU A 35 -12.58 -2.32 16.01
C GLU A 35 -12.47 -1.85 14.56
N TRP A 36 -11.24 -1.72 14.05
CA TRP A 36 -11.02 -1.33 12.66
C TRP A 36 -11.63 -2.35 11.72
N TRP A 37 -11.41 -3.66 12.00
CA TRP A 37 -11.96 -4.75 11.21
C TRP A 37 -13.49 -4.70 11.16
N LEU A 38 -14.11 -4.55 12.33
CA LEU A 38 -15.55 -4.52 12.46
C LEU A 38 -16.18 -3.26 11.88
N SER A 39 -15.40 -2.20 11.70
CA SER A 39 -15.88 -0.97 11.06
C SER A 39 -16.10 -1.14 9.55
N ILE A 40 -15.49 -2.17 8.97
CA ILE A 40 -15.69 -2.46 7.54
C ILE A 40 -17.04 -3.16 7.38
N PRO A 41 -17.91 -2.70 6.47
CA PRO A 41 -19.17 -3.38 6.24
C PRO A 41 -18.96 -4.86 5.90
N GLU A 42 -19.73 -5.73 6.52
CA GLU A 42 -19.56 -7.18 6.39
C GLU A 42 -19.48 -7.65 4.93
N ALA A 43 -20.30 -7.06 4.06
CA ALA A 43 -20.38 -7.46 2.66
C ALA A 43 -19.07 -7.22 1.88
N VAL A 44 -18.21 -6.31 2.35
CA VAL A 44 -16.95 -5.97 1.68
C VAL A 44 -15.73 -6.22 2.55
N ARG A 45 -15.93 -6.88 3.69
CA ARG A 45 -14.85 -7.16 4.63
C ARG A 45 -13.91 -8.23 4.06
N PRO A 46 -12.61 -7.95 3.92
CA PRO A 46 -11.68 -8.90 3.32
C PRO A 46 -11.31 -10.02 4.30
N ALA A 47 -10.76 -11.12 3.77
CA ALA A 47 -10.22 -12.19 4.61
C ALA A 47 -9.00 -11.70 5.37
N ARG A 48 -8.81 -12.18 6.61
CA ARG A 48 -7.69 -11.80 7.48
C ARG A 48 -6.39 -12.54 7.17
N ASP A 49 -6.47 -13.70 6.56
CA ASP A 49 -5.34 -14.62 6.34
C ASP A 49 -4.61 -14.34 5.04
N GLN A 50 -4.41 -13.07 4.72
CA GLN A 50 -3.69 -12.63 3.53
C GLN A 50 -2.81 -11.44 3.89
N PRO A 51 -1.82 -11.11 3.05
CA PRO A 51 -1.02 -9.91 3.28
C PRO A 51 -1.87 -8.64 3.25
N PHE A 52 -1.53 -7.71 4.15
CA PHE A 52 -2.09 -6.35 4.18
C PHE A 52 -0.95 -5.37 3.99
N TYR A 53 -1.21 -4.31 3.26
CA TYR A 53 -0.20 -3.36 2.84
C TYR A 53 -0.47 -1.98 3.41
N HIS A 54 0.60 -1.35 3.90
CA HIS A 54 0.58 0.05 4.31
C HIS A 54 1.04 0.87 3.12
N LEU A 55 0.20 1.79 2.67
CA LEU A 55 0.46 2.59 1.48
C LEU A 55 0.59 4.07 1.82
N LEU A 56 1.58 4.73 1.22
CA LEU A 56 1.54 6.17 1.06
C LEU A 56 0.63 6.42 -0.14
N ALA A 57 -0.60 6.76 0.15
CA ALA A 57 -1.69 6.77 -0.83
C ALA A 57 -2.11 8.17 -1.22
N GLU A 58 -2.70 8.26 -2.40
CA GLU A 58 -3.26 9.51 -2.90
C GLU A 58 -4.46 9.26 -3.79
N ASN A 59 -5.38 10.22 -3.79
CA ASN A 59 -6.45 10.30 -4.77
C ASN A 59 -6.34 11.65 -5.48
N ALA A 60 -7.38 12.05 -6.23
CA ALA A 60 -7.35 13.31 -6.96
C ALA A 60 -7.23 14.55 -6.04
N ASP A 61 -7.68 14.43 -4.81
CA ASP A 61 -7.85 15.57 -3.91
C ASP A 61 -6.92 15.60 -2.71
N SER A 62 -6.39 14.45 -2.29
CA SER A 62 -5.65 14.38 -1.04
C SER A 62 -4.60 13.27 -1.02
N GLU A 63 -3.73 13.33 -0.02
CA GLU A 63 -2.73 12.31 0.29
C GLU A 63 -2.96 11.80 1.71
N TYR A 64 -2.76 10.48 1.92
CA TYR A 64 -3.03 9.86 3.21
C TYR A 64 -2.28 8.52 3.31
N VAL A 65 -2.41 7.86 4.46
CA VAL A 65 -1.91 6.49 4.65
C VAL A 65 -3.11 5.55 4.59
N ALA A 66 -2.99 4.51 3.78
CA ALA A 66 -4.04 3.50 3.63
C ALA A 66 -3.53 2.13 4.07
N TYR A 67 -4.42 1.31 4.61
CA TYR A 67 -4.16 -0.06 4.99
C TYR A 67 -5.09 -0.97 4.19
N VAL A 68 -4.53 -1.77 3.28
CA VAL A 68 -5.32 -2.45 2.24
C VAL A 68 -4.91 -3.91 2.11
N SER A 69 -5.91 -4.79 2.04
CA SER A 69 -5.69 -6.20 1.79
C SER A 69 -5.19 -6.47 0.38
N GLU A 70 -4.39 -7.50 0.24
CA GLU A 70 -3.81 -7.88 -1.07
C GLU A 70 -4.88 -8.11 -2.14
N GLN A 71 -6.01 -8.70 -1.76
CA GLN A 71 -7.07 -8.99 -2.72
C GLN A 71 -7.66 -7.75 -3.39
N ASN A 72 -7.51 -6.59 -2.76
CA ASN A 72 -8.06 -5.33 -3.25
C ASN A 72 -7.05 -4.47 -4.00
N LEU A 73 -5.84 -4.99 -4.23
CA LEU A 73 -4.78 -4.25 -4.91
C LEU A 73 -4.37 -4.89 -6.22
N ILE A 74 -4.01 -4.04 -7.17
CA ILE A 74 -3.37 -4.44 -8.42
C ILE A 74 -2.18 -3.52 -8.67
N ALA A 75 -1.22 -4.01 -9.46
CA ALA A 75 -0.08 -3.19 -9.84
C ALA A 75 -0.55 -1.98 -10.64
N ASP A 76 0.02 -0.81 -10.34
CA ASP A 76 -0.26 0.39 -11.12
C ASP A 76 0.77 0.48 -12.25
N ILE A 77 0.30 0.36 -13.48
CA ILE A 77 1.16 0.40 -14.67
C ILE A 77 1.03 1.72 -15.42
N SER A 78 0.36 2.72 -14.85
CA SER A 78 0.15 4.00 -15.53
C SER A 78 1.44 4.79 -15.76
N GLY A 79 2.44 4.59 -14.91
CA GLY A 79 3.67 5.37 -14.96
C GLY A 79 3.54 6.79 -14.46
N GLU A 80 2.36 7.19 -13.99
CA GLU A 80 2.15 8.54 -13.48
C GLU A 80 2.88 8.75 -12.16
N PRO A 81 3.55 9.91 -11.99
CA PRO A 81 4.26 10.21 -10.73
C PRO A 81 3.30 10.23 -9.54
N LEU A 82 3.80 9.77 -8.41
CA LEU A 82 3.14 9.96 -7.11
C LEU A 82 3.60 11.27 -6.49
N ARG A 83 2.70 11.96 -5.79
CA ARG A 83 2.99 13.25 -5.18
C ARG A 83 2.95 13.25 -3.65
N HIS A 84 2.77 12.08 -3.03
CA HIS A 84 2.67 11.99 -1.57
C HIS A 84 3.90 12.62 -0.91
N PRO A 85 3.72 13.56 0.03
CA PRO A 85 4.85 14.32 0.59
C PRO A 85 5.82 13.49 1.42
N GLU A 86 5.43 12.31 1.89
CA GLU A 86 6.28 11.48 2.72
C GLU A 86 7.11 10.45 1.94
N ILE A 87 6.97 10.39 0.63
CA ILE A 87 7.72 9.42 -0.19
C ILE A 87 9.22 9.53 0.07
N GLY A 88 9.74 10.75 0.10
CA GLY A 88 11.16 10.98 0.32
C GLY A 88 11.69 10.52 1.67
N ALA A 89 10.82 10.37 2.67
CA ALA A 89 11.22 9.85 3.98
C ALA A 89 11.49 8.34 3.96
N TYR A 90 10.84 7.62 3.06
CA TYR A 90 10.93 6.15 3.00
C TYR A 90 11.72 5.64 1.80
N PHE A 91 11.80 6.40 0.72
CA PHE A 91 12.34 5.91 -0.53
C PHE A 91 13.31 6.88 -1.19
N GLU A 92 14.24 6.28 -1.93
CA GLU A 92 15.06 6.98 -2.93
C GLU A 92 14.52 6.61 -4.30
N VAL A 93 14.57 7.55 -5.24
CA VAL A 93 14.15 7.32 -6.62
C VAL A 93 15.38 7.00 -7.45
N GLY A 94 15.39 5.81 -8.05
CA GLY A 94 16.49 5.40 -8.93
C GLY A 94 16.44 6.06 -10.31
N PRO A 95 17.49 5.87 -11.13
CA PRO A 95 17.53 6.44 -12.47
C PRO A 95 16.40 5.98 -13.38
N ASP A 96 15.84 4.80 -13.10
CA ASP A 96 14.71 4.22 -13.82
C ASP A 96 13.35 4.69 -13.30
N GLY A 97 13.33 5.58 -12.31
CA GLY A 97 12.10 6.05 -11.67
C GLY A 97 11.54 5.11 -10.61
N ALA A 98 12.18 3.97 -10.37
CA ALA A 98 11.71 3.03 -9.36
C ALA A 98 12.02 3.53 -7.95
N PHE A 99 11.13 3.23 -7.01
CA PHE A 99 11.32 3.54 -5.60
C PHE A 99 12.14 2.45 -4.94
N ARG A 100 13.19 2.86 -4.22
CA ARG A 100 14.02 1.95 -3.43
C ARG A 100 13.90 2.33 -1.97
N ALA A 101 13.54 1.37 -1.14
CA ALA A 101 13.41 1.61 0.29
C ALA A 101 14.75 2.08 0.87
N ARG A 102 14.70 3.14 1.68
CA ARG A 102 15.88 3.61 2.40
C ARG A 102 16.31 2.57 3.43
N ARG A 103 17.61 2.51 3.71
CA ARG A 103 18.16 1.57 4.70
C ARG A 103 17.49 1.65 6.05
N GLU A 104 17.13 2.85 6.47
CA GLU A 104 16.55 3.12 7.78
C GLU A 104 15.24 2.38 7.99
N ILE A 105 14.48 2.14 6.93
CA ILE A 105 13.21 1.44 7.06
C ILE A 105 13.33 -0.07 6.89
N LEU A 106 14.50 -0.56 6.47
CA LEU A 106 14.74 -1.99 6.27
C LEU A 106 15.21 -2.69 7.54
N ASN A 107 15.45 -1.96 8.60
CA ASN A 107 15.90 -2.52 9.86
C ASN A 107 14.72 -2.91 10.76
#